data_305ec07ef97b0866df182d3d21bf0d54
#
_entry.id   305ec07ef97b0866df182d3d21bf0d54
#
_cell.length_a   1.000
_cell.length_b   1.000
_cell.length_c   1.000
_cell.angle_alpha   90.00
_cell.angle_beta   90.00
_cell.angle_gamma   90.00
#
_symmetry.space_group_name_H-M   'P 1'
#
loop_
_entity.id
_entity.type
_entity.pdbx_description
1 polymer ?
#
loop_
_entity_poly.entity_id
_entity_poly.type
_entity_poly.pdbx_seq_one_letter_code
_entity_poly.pdbx_strand_id
1 'polypeptide(L)'
;SAASDVYKRQALADAGASPEQVGYINAHGTSTPLNDSGETAAIKAVFGDHAGKLAVSSTKSMTGHMLGAAGAVEAMFCAMALHDGYLPATINYQVPDPACDLDIVPNKGRQADIRCAISDSLGFGGHNASLLFKKYEG
;
A
#
# COMPACT_ATOMS: atom_id res chain seq x y z
N SER A 1 7.85 0.01 -10.84
CA SER A 1 8.24 -0.67 -12.08
C SER A 1 7.05 -1.44 -12.66
N ALA A 2 7.07 -1.75 -13.96
CA ALA A 2 6.04 -2.53 -14.64
C ALA A 2 5.73 -3.89 -13.97
N ALA A 3 6.67 -4.44 -13.21
CA ALA A 3 6.46 -5.68 -12.46
C ALA A 3 5.48 -5.49 -11.28
N SER A 4 5.58 -4.39 -10.53
CA SER A 4 4.70 -4.13 -9.37
C SER A 4 3.23 -3.96 -9.79
N ASP A 5 2.99 -3.37 -10.93
CA ASP A 5 1.67 -3.23 -11.57
C ASP A 5 1.02 -4.61 -11.82
N VAL A 6 1.75 -5.55 -12.39
CA VAL A 6 1.25 -6.90 -12.72
C VAL A 6 0.76 -7.63 -11.47
N TYR A 7 1.52 -7.63 -10.38
CA TYR A 7 1.15 -8.34 -9.15
C TYR A 7 -0.10 -7.76 -8.48
N LYS A 8 -0.26 -6.43 -8.49
CA LYS A 8 -1.50 -5.79 -8.01
C LYS A 8 -2.72 -6.21 -8.83
N ARG A 9 -2.60 -6.21 -10.16
CA ARG A 9 -3.69 -6.66 -11.05
C ARG A 9 -4.05 -8.12 -10.82
N GLN A 10 -3.06 -8.99 -10.60
CA GLN A 10 -3.30 -10.39 -10.27
C GLN A 10 -4.03 -10.55 -8.94
N ALA A 11 -3.61 -9.84 -7.89
CA ALA A 11 -4.28 -9.89 -6.59
C ALA A 11 -5.74 -9.41 -6.66
N LEU A 12 -6.01 -8.36 -7.42
CA LEU A 12 -7.39 -7.90 -7.68
C LEU A 12 -8.21 -8.95 -8.42
N ALA A 13 -7.67 -9.56 -9.47
CA ALA A 13 -8.34 -10.60 -10.24
C ALA A 13 -8.64 -11.84 -9.41
N ASP A 14 -7.67 -12.34 -8.64
CA ASP A 14 -7.84 -13.49 -7.74
C ASP A 14 -8.92 -13.24 -6.67
N ALA A 15 -8.99 -12.03 -6.17
CA ALA A 15 -9.98 -11.65 -5.16
C ALA A 15 -11.36 -11.37 -5.75
N GLY A 16 -11.49 -11.28 -7.09
CA GLY A 16 -12.71 -10.80 -7.74
C GLY A 16 -13.08 -9.39 -7.28
N ALA A 17 -12.06 -8.54 -7.04
CA ALA A 17 -12.24 -7.18 -6.59
C ALA A 17 -11.95 -6.17 -7.70
N SER A 18 -12.72 -5.09 -7.76
CA SER A 18 -12.40 -3.97 -8.64
C SER A 18 -11.42 -3.00 -7.96
N PRO A 19 -10.64 -2.25 -8.73
CA PRO A 19 -9.74 -1.24 -8.17
C PRO A 19 -10.44 -0.24 -7.24
N GLU A 20 -11.67 0.12 -7.55
CA GLU A 20 -12.46 1.11 -6.79
C GLU A 20 -12.83 0.64 -5.38
N GLN A 21 -12.79 -0.68 -5.14
CA GLN A 21 -13.07 -1.26 -3.82
C GLN A 21 -11.89 -1.14 -2.86
N VAL A 22 -10.68 -0.90 -3.36
CA VAL A 22 -9.48 -0.75 -2.54
C VAL A 22 -9.43 0.65 -1.94
N GLY A 23 -9.42 0.71 -0.61
CA GLY A 23 -9.33 1.97 0.13
C GLY A 23 -7.94 2.26 0.69
N TYR A 24 -7.10 1.23 0.82
CA TYR A 24 -5.79 1.36 1.45
C TYR A 24 -4.74 0.44 0.81
N ILE A 25 -3.54 0.96 0.66
CA ILE A 25 -2.34 0.19 0.30
C ILE A 25 -1.26 0.42 1.36
N ASN A 26 -0.79 -0.66 1.97
CA ASN A 26 0.46 -0.66 2.71
C ASN A 26 1.59 -0.90 1.70
N ALA A 27 2.27 0.17 1.36
CA ALA A 27 3.28 0.17 0.32
C ALA A 27 4.60 -0.45 0.79
N HIS A 28 5.39 -0.98 -0.13
CA HIS A 28 6.76 -1.38 0.18
C HIS A 28 7.57 -0.20 0.71
N GLY A 29 7.50 0.96 0.06
CA GLY A 29 7.85 2.28 0.58
C GLY A 29 9.14 2.34 1.39
N THR A 30 10.27 1.99 0.78
CA THR A 30 11.58 1.93 1.45
C THR A 30 12.27 3.28 1.57
N SER A 31 11.67 4.34 1.06
CA SER A 31 12.25 5.69 1.02
C SER A 31 13.52 5.77 0.16
N THR A 32 13.59 4.97 -0.88
CA THR A 32 14.66 5.07 -1.88
C THR A 32 14.16 5.78 -3.14
N PRO A 33 14.98 6.60 -3.81
CA PRO A 33 14.53 7.42 -4.95
C PRO A 33 13.86 6.64 -6.08
N LEU A 34 14.35 5.44 -6.37
CA LEU A 34 13.81 4.60 -7.44
C LEU A 34 12.58 3.80 -7.00
N ASN A 35 12.49 3.41 -5.73
CA ASN A 35 11.38 2.61 -5.24
C ASN A 35 10.10 3.42 -5.13
N ASP A 36 10.12 4.53 -4.40
CA ASP A 36 8.90 5.25 -4.04
C ASP A 36 8.23 5.88 -5.27
N SER A 37 9.00 6.48 -6.17
CA SER A 37 8.46 7.02 -7.43
C SER A 37 7.96 5.93 -8.37
N GLY A 38 8.69 4.81 -8.45
CA GLY A 38 8.28 3.65 -9.26
C GLY A 38 7.01 2.99 -8.73
N GLU A 39 6.88 2.87 -7.41
CA GLU A 39 5.69 2.33 -6.77
C GLU A 39 4.48 3.26 -6.94
N THR A 40 4.67 4.57 -6.80
CA THR A 40 3.65 5.58 -7.09
C THR A 40 3.14 5.46 -8.53
N ALA A 41 4.04 5.35 -9.50
CA ALA A 41 3.67 5.19 -10.91
C ALA A 41 2.90 3.88 -11.16
N ALA A 42 3.30 2.78 -10.53
CA ALA A 42 2.60 1.50 -10.63
C ALA A 42 1.19 1.56 -10.03
N ILE A 43 1.02 2.22 -8.89
CA ILE A 43 -0.29 2.43 -8.27
C ILE A 43 -1.20 3.24 -9.20
N LYS A 44 -0.71 4.33 -9.77
CA LYS A 44 -1.48 5.13 -10.74
C LYS A 44 -1.86 4.34 -11.98
N ALA A 45 -0.98 3.48 -12.50
CA ALA A 45 -1.26 2.64 -13.64
C ALA A 45 -2.35 1.59 -13.38
N VAL A 46 -2.44 1.06 -12.16
CA VAL A 46 -3.46 0.07 -11.78
C VAL A 46 -4.80 0.73 -11.46
N PHE A 47 -4.78 1.81 -10.69
CA PHE A 47 -5.98 2.41 -10.10
C PHE A 47 -6.53 3.60 -10.88
N GLY A 48 -5.78 4.14 -11.86
CA GLY A 48 -6.23 5.26 -12.68
C GLY A 48 -6.69 6.44 -11.84
N ASP A 49 -7.89 6.96 -12.12
CA ASP A 49 -8.46 8.10 -11.40
C ASP A 49 -8.74 7.79 -9.91
N HIS A 50 -8.94 6.52 -9.56
CA HIS A 50 -9.14 6.09 -8.17
C HIS A 50 -7.87 6.24 -7.31
N ALA A 51 -6.69 6.28 -7.92
CA ALA A 51 -5.43 6.45 -7.20
C ALA A 51 -5.40 7.70 -6.31
N GLY A 52 -6.07 8.77 -6.73
CA GLY A 52 -6.21 9.98 -5.92
C GLY A 52 -7.19 9.88 -4.75
N LYS A 53 -7.96 8.79 -4.66
CA LYS A 53 -8.98 8.58 -3.62
C LYS A 53 -8.59 7.53 -2.60
N LEU A 54 -7.60 6.71 -2.89
CA LEU A 54 -7.12 5.69 -1.97
C LEU A 54 -5.93 6.22 -1.14
N ALA A 55 -5.81 5.69 0.08
CA ALA A 55 -4.69 6.01 0.96
C ALA A 55 -3.54 5.03 0.73
N VAL A 56 -2.30 5.53 0.74
CA VAL A 56 -1.09 4.72 0.56
C VAL A 56 -0.09 5.11 1.62
N SER A 57 0.18 4.23 2.59
CA SER A 57 1.20 4.54 3.59
C SER A 57 2.29 3.47 3.66
N SER A 58 3.46 3.86 4.13
CA SER A 58 4.53 2.92 4.46
C SER A 58 4.74 2.86 5.95
N THR A 59 4.36 1.75 6.56
CA THR A 59 4.59 1.50 7.99
C THR A 59 6.06 1.24 8.31
N LYS A 60 6.92 1.05 7.30
CA LYS A 60 8.38 1.03 7.49
C LYS A 60 8.92 2.34 8.07
N SER A 61 8.20 3.45 7.90
CA SER A 61 8.54 4.70 8.57
C SER A 61 8.54 4.59 10.10
N MET A 62 7.75 3.67 10.66
CA MET A 62 7.65 3.40 12.10
C MET A 62 8.47 2.17 12.53
N THR A 63 8.42 1.10 11.74
CA THR A 63 9.02 -0.20 12.13
C THR A 63 10.44 -0.40 11.62
N GLY A 64 10.88 0.39 10.64
CA GLY A 64 12.04 0.06 9.84
C GLY A 64 11.77 -1.09 8.87
N HIS A 65 12.77 -1.41 8.05
CA HIS A 65 12.68 -2.54 7.11
C HIS A 65 13.06 -3.84 7.83
N MET A 66 12.07 -4.68 8.10
CA MET A 66 12.23 -5.91 8.88
C MET A 66 12.63 -7.13 8.00
N LEU A 67 13.09 -6.90 6.78
CA LEU A 67 13.54 -7.94 5.85
C LEU A 67 12.49 -9.04 5.68
N GLY A 68 12.83 -10.29 5.99
CA GLY A 68 11.92 -11.43 5.85
C GLY A 68 10.64 -11.35 6.69
N ALA A 69 10.62 -10.57 7.77
CA ALA A 69 9.43 -10.37 8.58
C ALA A 69 8.53 -9.24 8.08
N ALA A 70 9.03 -8.35 7.20
CA ALA A 70 8.32 -7.14 6.77
C ALA A 70 6.95 -7.46 6.16
N GLY A 71 6.88 -8.44 5.25
CA GLY A 71 5.63 -8.79 4.58
C GLY A 71 4.55 -9.31 5.54
N ALA A 72 4.93 -10.11 6.53
CA ALA A 72 3.98 -10.63 7.53
C ALA A 72 3.45 -9.51 8.43
N VAL A 73 4.32 -8.62 8.91
CA VAL A 73 3.92 -7.49 9.77
C VAL A 73 3.03 -6.50 9.00
N GLU A 74 3.37 -6.19 7.77
CA GLU A 74 2.59 -5.28 6.92
C GLU A 74 1.23 -5.87 6.53
N ALA A 75 1.15 -7.19 6.32
CA ALA A 75 -0.11 -7.90 6.13
C ALA A 75 -1.01 -7.81 7.39
N MET A 76 -0.44 -7.94 8.59
CA MET A 76 -1.18 -7.72 9.83
C MET A 76 -1.71 -6.29 9.94
N PHE A 77 -0.92 -5.29 9.57
CA PHE A 77 -1.40 -3.91 9.57
C PHE A 77 -2.58 -3.68 8.61
N CYS A 78 -2.58 -4.32 7.44
CA CYS A 78 -3.73 -4.29 6.54
C CYS A 78 -4.97 -4.92 7.17
N ALA A 79 -4.82 -6.09 7.81
CA ALA A 79 -5.92 -6.76 8.50
C ALA A 79 -6.47 -5.91 9.66
N MET A 80 -5.60 -5.30 10.45
CA MET A 80 -5.98 -4.39 11.54
C MET A 80 -6.65 -3.13 11.02
N ALA A 81 -6.16 -2.54 9.93
CA ALA A 81 -6.78 -1.37 9.32
C ALA A 81 -8.22 -1.65 8.88
N LEU A 82 -8.48 -2.82 8.31
CA LEU A 82 -9.83 -3.26 7.95
C LEU A 82 -10.72 -3.51 9.17
N HIS A 83 -10.18 -4.15 10.22
CA HIS A 83 -10.92 -4.46 11.44
C HIS A 83 -11.24 -3.22 12.24
N ASP A 84 -10.25 -2.36 12.47
CA ASP A 84 -10.36 -1.21 13.38
C ASP A 84 -10.88 0.06 12.67
N GLY A 85 -10.91 0.08 11.34
CA GLY A 85 -11.25 1.28 10.58
C GLY A 85 -10.23 2.40 10.78
N TYR A 86 -8.96 2.07 10.88
CA TYR A 86 -7.90 3.03 11.14
C TYR A 86 -6.69 2.80 10.22
N LEU A 87 -6.28 3.85 9.52
CA LEU A 87 -5.15 3.81 8.60
C LEU A 87 -3.87 4.25 9.31
N PRO A 88 -2.81 3.43 9.29
CA PRO A 88 -1.52 3.82 9.85
C PRO A 88 -0.84 4.90 9.00
N ALA A 89 -0.08 5.77 9.66
CA ALA A 89 0.61 6.87 9.02
C ALA A 89 1.92 6.47 8.35
N THR A 90 2.37 7.28 7.39
CA THR A 90 3.78 7.46 7.05
C THR A 90 4.33 8.58 7.92
N ILE A 91 5.17 8.26 8.90
CA ILE A 91 5.72 9.27 9.82
C ILE A 91 7.03 9.88 9.30
N ASN A 92 7.48 10.94 9.96
CA ASN A 92 8.69 11.71 9.60
C ASN A 92 8.63 12.35 8.21
N TYR A 93 7.42 12.59 7.71
CA TYR A 93 7.22 13.27 6.45
C TYR A 93 7.35 14.79 6.64
N GLN A 94 8.30 15.41 5.95
CA GLN A 94 8.61 16.83 6.11
C GLN A 94 8.53 17.60 4.79
N VAL A 95 9.01 17.01 3.69
CA VAL A 95 9.10 17.66 2.39
C VAL A 95 8.33 16.85 1.36
N PRO A 96 7.31 17.43 0.72
CA PRO A 96 6.60 16.78 -0.37
C PRO A 96 7.51 16.46 -1.56
N ASP A 97 7.38 15.25 -2.09
CA ASP A 97 8.01 14.85 -3.34
C ASP A 97 6.97 14.89 -4.47
N PRO A 98 7.13 15.75 -5.50
CA PRO A 98 6.19 15.79 -6.61
C PRO A 98 6.06 14.48 -7.40
N ALA A 99 7.05 13.60 -7.32
CA ALA A 99 7.00 12.27 -7.94
C ALA A 99 6.17 11.26 -7.12
N CYS A 100 5.85 11.59 -5.86
CA CYS A 100 5.10 10.75 -4.91
C CYS A 100 3.88 11.52 -4.38
N ASP A 101 2.98 11.91 -5.27
CA ASP A 101 1.86 12.82 -5.02
C ASP A 101 0.55 12.13 -4.62
N LEU A 102 0.62 10.88 -4.13
CA LEU A 102 -0.52 10.18 -3.56
C LEU A 102 -0.78 10.60 -2.11
N ASP A 103 -1.97 10.24 -1.60
CA ASP A 103 -2.29 10.42 -0.17
C ASP A 103 -1.53 9.40 0.66
N ILE A 104 -0.41 9.81 1.23
CA ILE A 104 0.49 8.95 1.99
C ILE A 104 0.15 8.85 3.48
N VAL A 105 -0.98 9.38 3.91
CA VAL A 105 -1.38 9.47 5.34
C VAL A 105 -0.25 10.11 6.16
N PRO A 106 0.10 11.38 5.93
CA PRO A 106 1.32 11.96 6.47
C PRO A 106 1.25 12.16 8.00
N ASN A 107 2.24 11.66 8.69
CA ASN A 107 2.57 11.88 10.10
C ASN A 107 1.53 11.43 11.14
N LYS A 108 0.24 11.42 10.82
CA LYS A 108 -0.83 10.97 11.72
C LYS A 108 -1.73 9.98 10.99
N GLY A 109 -1.98 8.83 11.61
CA GLY A 109 -3.01 7.92 11.17
C GLY A 109 -4.40 8.56 11.28
N ARG A 110 -5.37 7.98 10.56
CA ARG A 110 -6.73 8.48 10.55
C ARG A 110 -7.77 7.37 10.46
N GLN A 111 -8.98 7.66 10.92
CA GLN A 111 -10.10 6.77 10.72
C GLN A 111 -10.56 6.77 9.27
N ALA A 112 -10.90 5.59 8.75
CA ALA A 112 -11.49 5.41 7.45
C ALA A 112 -12.26 4.09 7.40
N ASP A 113 -13.45 4.10 6.81
CA ASP A 113 -14.17 2.87 6.53
C ASP A 113 -13.73 2.33 5.18
N ILE A 114 -12.92 1.27 5.22
CA ILE A 114 -12.35 0.63 4.02
C ILE A 114 -12.84 -0.81 3.92
N ARG A 115 -13.06 -1.28 2.69
CA ARG A 115 -13.53 -2.64 2.43
C ARG A 115 -12.43 -3.58 1.98
N CYS A 116 -11.44 -3.07 1.25
CA CYS A 116 -10.28 -3.82 0.79
C CYS A 116 -8.99 -3.06 1.08
N ALA A 117 -7.95 -3.80 1.44
CA ALA A 117 -6.59 -3.31 1.61
C ALA A 117 -5.60 -4.20 0.87
N ILE A 118 -4.52 -3.61 0.37
CA ILE A 118 -3.43 -4.33 -0.28
C ILE A 118 -2.14 -4.11 0.50
N SER A 119 -1.37 -5.19 0.70
CA SER A 119 0.01 -5.13 1.18
C SER A 119 0.96 -5.48 0.04
N ASP A 120 1.88 -4.59 -0.26
CA ASP A 120 2.88 -4.77 -1.31
C ASP A 120 4.27 -5.04 -0.73
N SER A 121 4.94 -6.02 -1.29
CA SER A 121 6.33 -6.34 -0.96
C SER A 121 7.15 -6.48 -2.24
N LEU A 122 8.23 -5.73 -2.33
CA LEU A 122 9.17 -5.76 -3.44
C LEU A 122 10.52 -6.27 -2.92
N GLY A 123 10.89 -7.48 -3.32
CA GLY A 123 12.13 -8.12 -2.89
C GLY A 123 13.27 -7.97 -3.90
N PHE A 124 14.49 -8.23 -3.44
CA PHE A 124 15.66 -8.30 -4.30
C PHE A 124 15.50 -9.40 -5.36
N GLY A 125 16.00 -9.15 -6.57
CA GLY A 125 15.95 -10.12 -7.66
C GLY A 125 14.58 -10.22 -8.34
N GLY A 126 13.68 -9.26 -8.12
CA GLY A 126 12.37 -9.22 -8.77
C GLY A 126 11.30 -10.08 -8.11
N HIS A 127 11.52 -10.54 -6.88
CA HIS A 127 10.51 -11.23 -6.09
C HIS A 127 9.51 -10.21 -5.53
N ASN A 128 8.37 -10.07 -6.19
CA ASN A 128 7.32 -9.16 -5.78
C ASN A 128 6.10 -9.95 -5.32
N ALA A 129 5.38 -9.42 -4.34
CA ALA A 129 4.13 -9.98 -3.87
C ALA A 129 3.14 -8.87 -3.56
N SER A 130 1.87 -9.09 -3.89
CA SER A 130 0.76 -8.26 -3.49
C SER A 130 -0.30 -9.14 -2.85
N LEU A 131 -0.68 -8.81 -1.62
CA LEU A 131 -1.71 -9.52 -0.87
C LEU A 131 -2.92 -8.62 -0.72
N LEU A 132 -4.09 -9.08 -1.16
CA LEU A 132 -5.34 -8.37 -1.00
C LEU A 132 -6.16 -8.96 0.15
N PHE A 133 -6.62 -8.10 1.03
CA PHE A 133 -7.49 -8.43 2.16
C PHE A 133 -8.84 -7.77 1.98
N LYS A 134 -9.91 -8.48 2.29
CA LYS A 134 -11.27 -7.94 2.37
C LYS A 134 -11.75 -7.91 3.81
N LYS A 135 -12.55 -6.88 4.14
CA LYS A 135 -13.25 -6.84 5.41
C LYS A 135 -14.21 -8.03 5.50
N TYR A 136 -14.14 -8.77 6.60
CA TYR A 136 -15.11 -9.84 6.87
C TYR A 136 -16.44 -9.22 7.29
N GLU A 137 -17.50 -9.60 6.63
CA GLU A 137 -18.85 -9.03 6.86
C GLU A 137 -19.83 -10.06 7.49
N GLY A 138 -19.31 -11.20 7.97
CA GLY A 138 -20.15 -12.23 8.62
C GLY A 138 -20.64 -13.29 7.67
#